data_89719332dd927f4a213709ea27a50108
#
_entry.id   89719332dd927f4a213709ea27a50108
#
_cell.length_a   1.000
_cell.length_b   1.000
_cell.length_c   1.000
_cell.angle_alpha   90.00
_cell.angle_beta   90.00
_cell.angle_gamma   90.00
#
_symmetry.space_group_name_H-M   'P 1'
#
loop_
_entity.id
_entity.type
_entity.pdbx_description
1 polymer ?
#
loop_
_entity_poly.entity_id
_entity_poly.type
_entity_poly.pdbx_seq_one_letter_code
_entity_poly.pdbx_strand_id
1 'polypeptide(L)'
;MPHPDHVIFYVSDSAASSAFYERQLGRPPAQSSPGFVLFALDSGMQLGLWKLQAVEPAPRHAAGSAELALVVDTDAEVDAWHARWRTDGLPVLQAPTRMGFGYTCVTADPDGHRLRVFALSA
;
A
#
# COMPACT_ATOMS: atom_id res chain seq x y z
N MET A 1 -5.27 -1.52 -27.14
CA MET A 1 -5.51 -0.44 -26.17
C MET A 1 -4.68 -0.71 -24.92
N PRO A 2 -3.77 0.18 -24.57
CA PRO A 2 -3.03 -0.01 -23.32
C PRO A 2 -3.93 0.12 -22.11
N HIS A 3 -3.54 -0.55 -21.05
CA HIS A 3 -4.22 -0.49 -19.77
C HIS A 3 -3.31 0.10 -18.71
N PRO A 4 -3.83 0.85 -17.74
CA PRO A 4 -3.02 1.28 -16.60
C PRO A 4 -2.50 0.05 -15.84
N ASP A 5 -1.20 -0.01 -15.61
CA ASP A 5 -0.56 -1.11 -14.91
C ASP A 5 0.46 -0.64 -13.87
N HIS A 6 0.56 0.66 -13.67
CA HIS A 6 1.42 1.25 -12.66
C HIS A 6 0.61 2.13 -11.73
N VAL A 7 0.90 2.07 -10.43
CA VAL A 7 0.49 3.05 -9.44
C VAL A 7 1.75 3.62 -8.84
N ILE A 8 1.87 4.94 -8.79
CA ILE A 8 3.06 5.61 -8.26
C ILE A 8 2.63 6.47 -7.07
N PHE A 9 3.26 6.21 -5.92
CA PHE A 9 3.08 7.04 -4.73
C PHE A 9 4.29 7.96 -4.58
N TYR A 10 4.04 9.22 -4.29
CA TYR A 10 5.09 10.17 -3.93
C TYR A 10 5.37 10.02 -2.45
N VAL A 11 6.61 9.75 -2.09
CA VAL A 11 6.99 9.41 -0.72
C VAL A 11 8.08 10.34 -0.20
N SER A 12 8.12 10.56 1.10
CA SER A 12 9.13 11.42 1.71
C SER A 12 10.47 10.69 1.89
N ASP A 13 10.42 9.39 2.20
CA ASP A 13 11.60 8.55 2.45
C ASP A 13 11.42 7.22 1.74
N SER A 14 12.09 7.06 0.60
CA SER A 14 11.93 5.88 -0.24
C SER A 14 12.42 4.60 0.45
N ALA A 15 13.44 4.69 1.32
CA ALA A 15 13.93 3.52 2.05
C ALA A 15 12.91 3.03 3.08
N ALA A 16 12.31 3.94 3.85
CA ALA A 16 11.27 3.58 4.83
C ALA A 16 10.04 3.02 4.16
N SER A 17 9.60 3.64 3.06
CA SER A 17 8.45 3.16 2.29
C SER A 17 8.72 1.82 1.63
N SER A 18 9.93 1.62 1.10
CA SER A 18 10.32 0.34 0.51
C SER A 18 10.28 -0.79 1.55
N ALA A 19 10.81 -0.55 2.75
CA ALA A 19 10.76 -1.54 3.81
C ALA A 19 9.33 -1.89 4.21
N PHE A 20 8.46 -0.89 4.30
CA PHE A 20 7.05 -1.09 4.60
C PHE A 20 6.38 -1.98 3.54
N TYR A 21 6.52 -1.63 2.25
CA TYR A 21 5.84 -2.37 1.19
C TYR A 21 6.46 -3.74 0.94
N GLU A 22 7.76 -3.91 1.13
CA GLU A 22 8.38 -5.24 1.07
C GLU A 22 7.75 -6.17 2.11
N ARG A 23 7.53 -5.67 3.33
CA ARG A 23 6.88 -6.44 4.40
C ARG A 23 5.43 -6.77 4.05
N GLN A 24 4.67 -5.81 3.52
CA GLN A 24 3.25 -5.99 3.22
C GLN A 24 3.03 -6.89 2.00
N LEU A 25 3.86 -6.73 0.97
CA LEU A 25 3.70 -7.46 -0.28
C LEU A 25 4.42 -8.80 -0.30
N GLY A 26 5.29 -9.05 0.69
CA GLY A 26 5.98 -10.32 0.83
C GLY A 26 7.01 -10.58 -0.26
N ARG A 27 7.57 -9.54 -0.86
CA ARG A 27 8.57 -9.66 -1.91
C ARG A 27 9.51 -8.46 -1.91
N PRO A 28 10.77 -8.63 -2.38
CA PRO A 28 11.68 -7.50 -2.53
C PRO A 28 11.28 -6.66 -3.74
N PRO A 29 11.73 -5.39 -3.82
CA PRO A 29 11.48 -4.58 -5.01
C PRO A 29 12.20 -5.17 -6.23
N ALA A 30 11.59 -4.96 -7.40
CA ALA A 30 12.18 -5.36 -8.69
C ALA A 30 13.31 -4.40 -9.09
N GLN A 31 13.19 -3.12 -8.73
CA GLN A 31 14.20 -2.09 -8.95
C GLN A 31 14.27 -1.20 -7.74
N SER A 32 15.46 -0.72 -7.40
CA SER A 32 15.66 0.16 -6.25
C SER A 32 16.80 1.13 -6.52
N SER A 33 16.52 2.40 -6.32
CA SER A 33 17.50 3.48 -6.33
C SER A 33 17.12 4.49 -5.24
N PRO A 34 17.98 5.46 -4.90
CA PRO A 34 17.63 6.42 -3.84
C PRO A 34 16.35 7.22 -4.12
N GLY A 35 16.03 7.48 -5.38
CA GLY A 35 14.88 8.31 -5.75
C GLY A 35 13.63 7.52 -6.13
N PHE A 36 13.75 6.24 -6.45
CA PHE A 36 12.63 5.46 -6.98
C PHE A 36 12.78 3.98 -6.68
N VAL A 37 11.69 3.36 -6.20
CA VAL A 37 11.61 1.92 -5.92
C VAL A 37 10.40 1.36 -6.65
N LEU A 38 10.56 0.20 -7.29
CA LEU A 38 9.48 -0.43 -8.05
C LEU A 38 9.25 -1.86 -7.56
N PHE A 39 8.01 -2.17 -7.23
CA PHE A 39 7.56 -3.53 -6.91
C PHE A 39 6.73 -4.06 -8.08
N ALA A 40 7.08 -5.26 -8.56
CA ALA A 40 6.29 -5.96 -9.57
C ALA A 40 5.37 -6.97 -8.87
N LEU A 41 4.08 -6.87 -9.10
CA LEU A 41 3.08 -7.72 -8.47
C LEU A 41 2.63 -8.83 -9.41
N ASP A 42 2.18 -9.96 -8.84
CA ASP A 42 1.74 -11.12 -9.62
C ASP A 42 0.53 -10.82 -10.50
N SER A 43 -0.27 -9.83 -10.12
CA SER A 43 -1.42 -9.39 -10.92
C SER A 43 -1.03 -8.71 -12.24
N GLY A 44 0.24 -8.36 -12.41
CA GLY A 44 0.71 -7.54 -13.53
C GLY A 44 0.77 -6.05 -13.20
N MET A 45 0.17 -5.63 -12.09
CA MET A 45 0.29 -4.25 -11.61
C MET A 45 1.68 -4.02 -11.04
N GLN A 46 2.19 -2.81 -11.19
CA GLN A 46 3.44 -2.38 -10.58
C GLN A 46 3.19 -1.21 -9.63
N LEU A 47 3.87 -1.24 -8.48
CA LEU A 47 3.81 -0.16 -7.50
C LEU A 47 5.15 0.57 -7.47
N GLY A 48 5.15 1.85 -7.82
CA GLY A 48 6.31 2.72 -7.75
C GLY A 48 6.26 3.61 -6.52
N LEU A 49 7.39 3.79 -5.88
CA LEU A 49 7.57 4.72 -4.76
C LEU A 49 8.59 5.74 -5.21
N TRP A 50 8.16 6.96 -5.49
CA TRP A 50 8.99 8.02 -6.06
C TRP A 50 9.22 9.10 -5.02
N LYS A 51 10.48 9.36 -4.70
CA LYS A 51 10.83 10.37 -3.71
C LYS A 51 10.27 11.73 -4.12
N LEU A 52 9.48 12.35 -3.25
CA LEU A 52 8.72 13.57 -3.53
C LEU A 52 9.60 14.67 -4.14
N GLN A 53 10.81 14.87 -3.60
CA GLN A 53 11.73 15.89 -4.08
C GLN A 53 12.29 15.62 -5.47
N ALA A 54 12.21 14.36 -5.95
CA ALA A 54 12.72 13.96 -7.27
C ALA A 54 11.63 13.91 -8.33
N VAL A 55 10.37 14.08 -7.95
CA VAL A 55 9.24 13.98 -8.89
C VAL A 55 9.23 15.15 -9.85
N GLU A 56 9.13 14.84 -11.15
CA GLU A 56 9.01 15.84 -12.21
C GLU A 56 7.82 15.52 -13.12
N PRO A 57 6.94 16.48 -13.41
CA PRO A 57 6.94 17.86 -12.87
C PRO A 57 6.69 17.86 -11.37
N ALA A 58 7.19 18.88 -10.68
CA ALA A 58 7.08 18.97 -9.23
C ALA A 58 5.62 18.96 -8.80
N PRO A 59 5.23 18.08 -7.87
CA PRO A 59 3.83 18.00 -7.43
C PRO A 59 3.46 19.17 -6.53
N ARG A 60 2.17 19.48 -6.49
CA ARG A 60 1.63 20.59 -5.69
C ARG A 60 1.06 20.14 -4.36
N HIS A 61 0.95 18.82 -4.14
CA HIS A 61 0.29 18.25 -2.96
C HIS A 61 1.28 17.45 -2.15
N ALA A 62 1.06 17.39 -0.84
CA ALA A 62 1.85 16.58 0.06
C ALA A 62 1.60 15.09 -0.21
N ALA A 63 2.56 14.24 0.21
CA ALA A 63 2.38 12.80 0.19
C ALA A 63 1.24 12.35 1.13
N GLY A 64 0.68 11.18 0.92
CA GLY A 64 -0.25 10.55 1.86
C GLY A 64 -1.73 10.61 1.51
N SER A 65 -2.10 11.01 0.28
CA SER A 65 -3.51 11.17 -0.11
C SER A 65 -4.03 10.04 -1.01
N ALA A 66 -3.46 8.84 -0.93
CA ALA A 66 -3.84 7.71 -1.75
C ALA A 66 -4.03 6.44 -0.91
N GLU A 67 -4.66 5.43 -1.52
CA GLU A 67 -4.95 4.16 -0.86
C GLU A 67 -4.63 3.01 -1.80
N LEU A 68 -3.89 2.01 -1.28
CA LEU A 68 -3.69 0.73 -1.95
C LEU A 68 -4.62 -0.28 -1.28
N ALA A 69 -5.36 -1.03 -2.08
CA ALA A 69 -6.32 -1.99 -1.55
C ALA A 69 -6.02 -3.40 -2.04
N LEU A 70 -6.10 -4.38 -1.12
CA LEU A 70 -5.93 -5.80 -1.41
C LEU A 70 -7.22 -6.53 -1.08
N VAL A 71 -7.70 -7.35 -2.00
CA VAL A 71 -8.85 -8.21 -1.75
C VAL A 71 -8.37 -9.57 -1.23
N VAL A 72 -9.03 -10.07 -0.21
CA VAL A 72 -8.82 -11.43 0.32
C VAL A 72 -10.13 -12.21 0.27
N ASP A 73 -10.06 -13.53 0.42
CA ASP A 73 -11.22 -14.38 0.20
C ASP A 73 -12.19 -14.43 1.39
N THR A 74 -11.68 -14.29 2.62
CA THR A 74 -12.49 -14.50 3.82
C THR A 74 -12.31 -13.38 4.84
N ASP A 75 -13.34 -13.21 5.70
CA ASP A 75 -13.26 -12.29 6.82
C ASP A 75 -12.13 -12.67 7.79
N ALA A 76 -11.87 -13.97 7.97
CA ALA A 76 -10.78 -14.44 8.82
C ALA A 76 -9.41 -13.94 8.32
N GLU A 77 -9.22 -13.85 7.01
CA GLU A 77 -7.98 -13.30 6.46
C GLU A 77 -7.83 -11.82 6.75
N VAL A 78 -8.93 -11.06 6.74
CA VAL A 78 -8.91 -9.65 7.16
C VAL A 78 -8.46 -9.54 8.61
N ASP A 79 -9.02 -10.37 9.50
CA ASP A 79 -8.62 -10.39 10.90
C ASP A 79 -7.13 -10.74 11.08
N ALA A 80 -6.62 -11.68 10.27
CA ALA A 80 -5.22 -12.08 10.31
C ALA A 80 -4.28 -10.93 9.88
N TRP A 81 -4.64 -10.19 8.86
CA TRP A 81 -3.89 -9.01 8.44
C TRP A 81 -3.85 -7.96 9.55
N HIS A 82 -4.98 -7.67 10.15
CA HIS A 82 -5.07 -6.72 11.26
C HIS A 82 -4.19 -7.16 12.45
N ALA A 83 -4.23 -8.43 12.82
CA ALA A 83 -3.41 -8.97 13.90
C ALA A 83 -1.91 -8.80 13.60
N ARG A 84 -1.49 -9.05 12.37
CA ARG A 84 -0.11 -8.88 11.95
C ARG A 84 0.33 -7.42 12.00
N TRP A 85 -0.51 -6.49 11.56
CA TRP A 85 -0.22 -5.06 11.65
C TRP A 85 -0.04 -4.62 13.10
N ARG A 86 -0.88 -5.11 14.01
CA ARG A 86 -0.74 -4.80 15.42
C ARG A 86 0.56 -5.32 16.00
N THR A 87 0.96 -6.54 15.64
CA THR A 87 2.24 -7.11 16.05
C THR A 87 3.42 -6.28 15.53
N ASP A 88 3.31 -5.77 14.30
CA ASP A 88 4.34 -4.95 13.68
C ASP A 88 4.33 -3.49 14.19
N GLY A 89 3.39 -3.11 15.05
CA GLY A 89 3.31 -1.76 15.60
C GLY A 89 2.78 -0.72 14.62
N LEU A 90 2.07 -1.13 13.59
CA LEU A 90 1.52 -0.21 12.61
C LEU A 90 0.24 0.48 13.13
N PRO A 91 -0.05 1.70 12.66
CA PRO A 91 -1.27 2.39 13.07
C PRO A 91 -2.52 1.64 12.60
N VAL A 92 -3.56 1.64 13.41
CA VAL A 92 -4.86 1.08 13.06
C VAL A 92 -5.79 2.24 12.76
N LEU A 93 -6.00 2.52 11.47
CA LEU A 93 -6.92 3.58 11.05
C LEU A 93 -8.36 3.10 11.09
N GLN A 94 -8.56 1.81 10.82
CA GLN A 94 -9.86 1.16 10.95
C GLN A 94 -9.63 -0.29 11.38
N ALA A 95 -10.11 -0.65 12.56
CA ALA A 95 -10.16 -2.04 12.99
C ALA A 95 -11.14 -2.82 12.11
N PRO A 96 -11.04 -4.16 12.03
CA PRO A 96 -11.95 -4.94 11.20
C PRO A 96 -13.41 -4.54 11.41
N THR A 97 -14.06 -4.12 10.33
CA THR A 97 -15.42 -3.53 10.36
C THR A 97 -16.20 -4.00 9.14
N ARG A 98 -17.48 -4.35 9.37
CA ARG A 98 -18.42 -4.64 8.28
C ARG A 98 -18.90 -3.34 7.67
N MET A 99 -18.69 -3.19 6.36
CA MET A 99 -19.18 -2.05 5.59
C MET A 99 -20.08 -2.56 4.45
N GLY A 100 -20.67 -1.66 3.68
CA GLY A 100 -21.60 -2.04 2.63
C GLY A 100 -21.00 -2.98 1.57
N PHE A 101 -19.72 -2.85 1.28
CA PHE A 101 -19.04 -3.69 0.27
C PHE A 101 -18.43 -4.97 0.86
N GLY A 102 -18.26 -5.04 2.16
CA GLY A 102 -17.63 -6.21 2.79
C GLY A 102 -16.97 -5.88 4.13
N TYR A 103 -16.11 -6.80 4.56
CA TYR A 103 -15.39 -6.72 5.83
C TYR A 103 -13.98 -6.20 5.57
N THR A 104 -13.54 -5.17 6.29
CA THR A 104 -12.32 -4.44 5.94
C THR A 104 -11.56 -3.92 7.15
N CYS A 105 -10.24 -3.76 6.98
CA CYS A 105 -9.40 -3.03 7.93
C CYS A 105 -8.39 -2.17 7.18
N VAL A 106 -7.85 -1.14 7.83
CA VAL A 106 -6.98 -0.15 7.20
C VAL A 106 -5.83 0.21 8.12
N THR A 107 -4.62 0.24 7.57
CA THR A 107 -3.43 0.83 8.19
C THR A 107 -2.91 1.98 7.31
N ALA A 108 -1.78 2.55 7.67
CA ALA A 108 -1.11 3.57 6.89
C ALA A 108 0.37 3.27 6.74
N ASP A 109 0.94 3.69 5.60
CA ASP A 109 2.38 3.65 5.38
C ASP A 109 3.07 4.83 6.10
N PRO A 110 4.42 4.96 6.01
CA PRO A 110 5.13 6.05 6.70
C PRO A 110 4.71 7.46 6.30
N ASP A 111 4.13 7.65 5.12
CA ASP A 111 3.66 8.95 4.64
C ASP A 111 2.17 9.17 4.84
N GLY A 112 1.46 8.18 5.38
CA GLY A 112 0.02 8.28 5.58
C GLY A 112 -0.83 7.79 4.41
N HIS A 113 -0.22 7.22 3.36
CA HIS A 113 -1.01 6.51 2.36
C HIS A 113 -1.68 5.32 3.03
N ARG A 114 -2.94 5.11 2.74
CA ARG A 114 -3.69 4.03 3.37
C ARG A 114 -3.45 2.71 2.66
N LEU A 115 -3.37 1.65 3.45
CA LEU A 115 -3.38 0.27 2.97
C LEU A 115 -4.63 -0.39 3.51
N ARG A 116 -5.50 -0.81 2.62
CA ARG A 116 -6.78 -1.45 2.96
C ARG A 116 -6.75 -2.91 2.57
N VAL A 117 -7.23 -3.78 3.46
CA VAL A 117 -7.50 -5.19 3.15
C VAL A 117 -8.98 -5.44 3.35
N PHE A 118 -9.62 -6.13 2.41
CA PHE A 118 -11.06 -6.36 2.48
C PHE A 118 -11.47 -7.68 1.85
N ALA A 119 -12.54 -8.26 2.41
CA ALA A 119 -13.24 -9.41 1.87
C ALA A 119 -14.62 -8.94 1.41
N LEU A 120 -14.95 -9.19 0.14
CA LEU A 120 -16.23 -8.77 -0.42
C LEU A 120 -17.39 -9.52 0.23
N SER A 121 -18.50 -8.84 0.41
CA SER A 121 -19.73 -9.48 0.85
C SER A 121 -20.27 -10.40 -0.24
N ALA A 122 -20.76 -11.56 0.15
CA ALA A 122 -21.39 -12.49 -0.77
C ALA A 122 -22.76 -11.96 -1.23
#